data_8637edb593622c7fbf1cd5a729228703
#
_entry.id   8637edb593622c7fbf1cd5a729228703
#
_cell.length_a   1.000
_cell.length_b   1.000
_cell.length_c   1.000
_cell.angle_alpha   90.00
_cell.angle_beta   90.00
_cell.angle_gamma   90.00
#
_symmetry.space_group_name_H-M   'P 1'
#
loop_
_entity.id
_entity.type
_entity.pdbx_description
1 polymer ?
#
loop_
_entity_poly.entity_id
_entity_poly.type
_entity_poly.pdbx_seq_one_letter_code
_entity_poly.pdbx_strand_id
1 'polypeptide(L)'
;MIRINQMKLNIEHTSDDFERKILKTLCIKKEELQGFQIRKQSIDARKKPVLYYVYSVDVQVKDEAKVKKTVKNNQIQFQIKPDSYHFEVKGTKELTHRPVIIGTGPAGLFCGYMLAAHGYQPILLERGADVDQRTKDVEAFWENGQLNLS
;
A
#
# COMPACT_ATOMS: atom_id res chain seq x y z
N MET A 1 10.79 5.03 -15.38
CA MET A 1 10.46 3.90 -14.47
C MET A 1 9.42 3.03 -15.13
N ILE A 2 9.57 1.72 -15.06
CA ILE A 2 8.72 0.71 -15.71
C ILE A 2 7.89 0.03 -14.63
N ARG A 3 6.58 -0.16 -14.84
CA ARG A 3 5.72 -0.96 -13.96
C ARG A 3 5.37 -2.28 -14.62
N ILE A 4 5.65 -3.37 -13.94
CA ILE A 4 5.21 -4.72 -14.30
C ILE A 4 3.96 -5.01 -13.46
N ASN A 5 2.83 -5.23 -14.12
CA ASN A 5 1.59 -5.63 -13.48
C ASN A 5 1.36 -7.14 -13.62
N GLN A 6 0.60 -7.73 -12.70
CA GLN A 6 0.20 -9.14 -12.72
C GLN A 6 1.38 -10.13 -12.80
N MET A 7 2.54 -9.78 -12.23
CA MET A 7 3.68 -10.69 -12.17
C MET A 7 3.41 -11.79 -11.15
N LYS A 8 3.24 -13.04 -11.63
CA LYS A 8 2.91 -14.19 -10.79
C LYS A 8 4.17 -14.97 -10.40
N LEU A 9 4.23 -15.33 -9.12
CA LEU A 9 5.23 -16.24 -8.55
C LEU A 9 4.55 -17.23 -7.61
N ASN A 10 5.13 -18.43 -7.49
CA ASN A 10 4.67 -19.40 -6.50
C ASN A 10 4.79 -18.81 -5.09
N ILE A 11 3.94 -19.24 -4.16
CA ILE A 11 3.95 -18.74 -2.77
C ILE A 11 5.28 -19.01 -2.05
N GLU A 12 5.99 -20.05 -2.46
CA GLU A 12 7.29 -20.47 -1.89
C GLU A 12 8.51 -19.86 -2.60
N HIS A 13 8.29 -18.85 -3.48
CA HIS A 13 9.40 -18.24 -4.22
C HIS A 13 10.40 -17.52 -3.31
N THR A 14 11.66 -17.53 -3.71
CA THR A 14 12.76 -16.82 -3.07
C THR A 14 12.92 -15.40 -3.64
N SER A 15 13.74 -14.58 -2.98
CA SER A 15 14.15 -13.27 -3.52
C SER A 15 14.87 -13.37 -4.87
N ASP A 16 15.65 -14.43 -5.06
CA ASP A 16 16.34 -14.70 -6.33
C ASP A 16 15.36 -15.03 -7.46
N ASP A 17 14.32 -15.79 -7.15
CA ASP A 17 13.26 -16.08 -8.12
C ASP A 17 12.50 -14.83 -8.52
N PHE A 18 12.30 -13.93 -7.58
CA PHE A 18 11.64 -12.64 -7.80
C PHE A 18 12.47 -11.77 -8.76
N GLU A 19 13.77 -11.58 -8.47
CA GLU A 19 14.67 -10.83 -9.34
C GLU A 19 14.77 -11.47 -10.73
N ARG A 20 14.98 -12.78 -10.80
CA ARG A 20 15.03 -13.54 -12.06
C ARG A 20 13.75 -13.37 -12.88
N LYS A 21 12.59 -13.31 -12.24
CA LYS A 21 11.32 -13.09 -12.92
C LYS A 21 11.24 -11.70 -13.53
N ILE A 22 11.72 -10.65 -12.83
CA ILE A 22 11.82 -9.29 -13.36
C ILE A 22 12.72 -9.27 -14.60
N LEU A 23 13.95 -9.80 -14.48
CA LEU A 23 14.91 -9.83 -15.58
C LEU A 23 14.34 -10.53 -16.82
N LYS A 24 13.71 -11.67 -16.63
CA LYS A 24 13.06 -12.43 -17.71
C LYS A 24 11.88 -11.64 -18.32
N THR A 25 11.07 -10.99 -17.51
CA THR A 25 9.88 -10.25 -17.97
C THR A 25 10.26 -9.02 -18.79
N LEU A 26 11.35 -8.35 -18.43
CA LEU A 26 11.86 -7.16 -19.14
C LEU A 26 12.90 -7.49 -20.19
N CYS A 27 13.29 -8.77 -20.35
CA CYS A 27 14.34 -9.21 -21.27
C CYS A 27 15.67 -8.44 -21.07
N ILE A 28 16.08 -8.25 -19.80
CA ILE A 28 17.29 -7.53 -19.43
C ILE A 28 18.28 -8.42 -18.66
N LYS A 29 19.55 -8.00 -18.65
CA LYS A 29 20.59 -8.61 -17.81
C LYS A 29 20.58 -7.99 -16.42
N LYS A 30 21.21 -8.68 -15.44
CA LYS A 30 21.29 -8.22 -14.05
C LYS A 30 21.97 -6.84 -13.93
N GLU A 31 22.99 -6.59 -14.72
CA GLU A 31 23.74 -5.33 -14.73
C GLU A 31 22.93 -4.13 -15.26
N GLU A 32 21.82 -4.39 -15.96
CA GLU A 32 20.90 -3.38 -16.49
C GLU A 32 19.81 -3.00 -15.47
N LEU A 33 19.59 -3.84 -14.45
CA LEU A 33 18.66 -3.58 -13.34
C LEU A 33 19.34 -2.63 -12.34
N GLN A 34 18.71 -1.50 -12.04
CA GLN A 34 19.18 -0.54 -11.03
C GLN A 34 18.47 -0.70 -9.68
N GLY A 35 17.23 -1.20 -9.71
CA GLY A 35 16.45 -1.44 -8.51
C GLY A 35 14.98 -1.73 -8.83
N PHE A 36 14.25 -2.16 -7.82
CA PHE A 36 12.81 -2.36 -7.94
C PHE A 36 12.10 -2.10 -6.61
N GLN A 37 10.81 -1.79 -6.69
CA GLN A 37 9.94 -1.60 -5.54
C GLN A 37 8.61 -2.32 -5.75
N ILE A 38 8.22 -3.15 -4.79
CA ILE A 38 6.91 -3.80 -4.78
C ILE A 38 5.86 -2.74 -4.41
N ARG A 39 4.90 -2.52 -5.31
CA ARG A 39 3.80 -1.58 -5.12
C ARG A 39 2.55 -2.26 -4.59
N LYS A 40 2.32 -3.49 -5.01
CA LYS A 40 1.17 -4.29 -4.62
C LYS A 40 1.54 -5.76 -4.59
N GLN A 41 1.03 -6.47 -3.59
CA GLN A 41 1.06 -7.92 -3.48
C GLN A 41 -0.36 -8.40 -3.20
N SER A 42 -0.80 -9.44 -3.88
CA SER A 42 -2.07 -10.11 -3.64
C SER A 42 -1.92 -11.61 -3.84
N ILE A 43 -2.86 -12.39 -3.33
CA ILE A 43 -2.87 -13.85 -3.46
C ILE A 43 -3.88 -14.25 -4.56
N ASP A 44 -3.44 -15.10 -5.48
CA ASP A 44 -4.30 -15.77 -6.44
C ASP A 44 -4.52 -17.24 -6.02
N ALA A 45 -5.69 -17.52 -5.43
CA ALA A 45 -6.11 -18.84 -4.94
C ALA A 45 -7.20 -19.47 -5.79
N ARG A 46 -7.41 -19.01 -7.03
CA ARG A 46 -8.50 -19.49 -7.91
C ARG A 46 -8.31 -20.91 -8.41
N LYS A 47 -7.07 -21.41 -8.44
CA LYS A 47 -6.72 -22.76 -8.92
C LYS A 47 -6.09 -23.58 -7.79
N LYS A 48 -6.87 -23.86 -6.74
CA LYS A 48 -6.42 -24.75 -5.66
C LYS A 48 -6.01 -26.14 -6.18
N PRO A 49 -4.99 -26.79 -5.61
CA PRO A 49 -4.24 -26.41 -4.41
C PRO A 49 -3.10 -25.42 -4.66
N VAL A 50 -2.81 -25.02 -5.90
CA VAL A 50 -1.68 -24.17 -6.22
C VAL A 50 -2.03 -22.70 -5.93
N LEU A 51 -1.22 -22.05 -5.08
CA LEU A 51 -1.35 -20.66 -4.71
C LEU A 51 -0.22 -19.84 -5.35
N TYR A 52 -0.55 -18.61 -5.77
CA TYR A 52 0.42 -17.68 -6.32
C TYR A 52 0.33 -16.34 -5.61
N TYR A 53 1.48 -15.70 -5.42
CA TYR A 53 1.52 -14.27 -5.24
C TYR A 53 1.44 -13.56 -6.60
N VAL A 54 0.69 -12.49 -6.65
CA VAL A 54 0.56 -11.61 -7.82
C VAL A 54 1.03 -10.22 -7.42
N TYR A 55 2.04 -9.73 -8.12
CA TYR A 55 2.71 -8.48 -7.81
C TYR A 55 2.47 -7.40 -8.86
N SER A 56 2.44 -6.14 -8.41
CA SER A 56 2.76 -4.98 -9.23
C SER A 56 4.08 -4.41 -8.74
N VAL A 57 5.05 -4.26 -9.65
CA VAL A 57 6.43 -3.90 -9.31
C VAL A 57 6.89 -2.74 -10.18
N ASP A 58 7.39 -1.69 -9.55
CA ASP A 58 8.08 -0.60 -10.24
C ASP A 58 9.56 -0.94 -10.34
N VAL A 59 10.10 -0.87 -11.55
CA VAL A 59 11.46 -1.27 -11.87
C VAL A 59 12.23 -0.11 -12.48
N GLN A 60 13.44 0.12 -11.98
CA GLN A 60 14.40 1.06 -12.55
C GLN A 60 15.44 0.31 -13.36
N VAL A 61 15.65 0.72 -14.59
CA VAL A 61 16.62 0.13 -15.53
C VAL A 61 17.51 1.19 -16.12
N LYS A 62 18.71 0.81 -16.58
CA LYS A 62 19.67 1.74 -17.21
C LYS A 62 19.13 2.38 -18.49
N ASP A 63 18.42 1.61 -19.31
CA ASP A 63 17.89 2.07 -20.61
C ASP A 63 16.45 1.62 -20.79
N GLU A 64 15.52 2.50 -20.42
CA GLU A 64 14.07 2.25 -20.53
C GLU A 64 13.61 2.23 -22.01
N ALA A 65 14.26 3.01 -22.88
CA ALA A 65 13.92 3.08 -24.28
C ALA A 65 14.25 1.79 -25.03
N LYS A 66 15.36 1.15 -24.68
CA LYS A 66 15.76 -0.18 -25.17
C LYS A 66 14.72 -1.22 -24.77
N VAL A 67 14.34 -1.26 -23.49
CA VAL A 67 13.33 -2.21 -22.98
C VAL A 67 12.00 -2.03 -23.70
N LYS A 68 11.56 -0.79 -23.90
CA LYS A 68 10.31 -0.47 -24.62
C LYS A 68 10.28 -0.98 -26.06
N LYS A 69 11.41 -1.00 -26.73
CA LYS A 69 11.52 -1.55 -28.11
C LYS A 69 11.48 -3.07 -28.14
N THR A 70 12.01 -3.71 -27.09
CA THR A 70 12.18 -5.17 -27.03
C THR A 70 10.93 -5.88 -26.50
N VAL A 71 10.24 -5.26 -25.51
CA VAL A 71 9.15 -5.91 -24.78
C VAL A 71 7.80 -5.41 -25.27
N LYS A 72 7.02 -6.31 -25.86
CA LYS A 72 5.63 -6.07 -26.27
C LYS A 72 4.70 -6.86 -25.32
N ASN A 73 4.38 -6.29 -24.17
CA ASN A 73 3.52 -6.93 -23.17
C ASN A 73 2.59 -5.87 -22.55
N ASN A 74 1.29 -6.08 -22.67
CA ASN A 74 0.25 -5.17 -22.16
C ASN A 74 0.24 -5.04 -20.62
N GLN A 75 0.93 -5.92 -19.91
CA GLN A 75 1.09 -5.85 -18.46
C GLN A 75 2.23 -4.91 -18.04
N ILE A 76 2.99 -4.37 -19.00
CA ILE A 76 4.12 -3.49 -18.75
C ILE A 76 3.76 -2.07 -19.13
N GLN A 77 3.88 -1.17 -18.18
CA GLN A 77 3.66 0.26 -18.35
C GLN A 77 5.00 0.99 -18.26
N PHE A 78 5.22 1.91 -19.18
CA PHE A 78 6.45 2.73 -19.27
C PHE A 78 6.19 4.15 -18.80
N GLN A 79 7.26 4.86 -18.44
CA GLN A 79 7.23 6.26 -18.02
C GLN A 79 6.31 6.52 -16.81
N ILE A 80 6.26 5.56 -15.89
CA ILE A 80 5.52 5.74 -14.64
C ILE A 80 6.16 6.86 -13.83
N LYS A 81 5.37 7.87 -13.50
CA LYS A 81 5.74 8.88 -12.52
C LYS A 81 5.39 8.36 -11.14
N PRO A 82 6.21 8.61 -10.11
CA PRO A 82 5.82 8.32 -8.73
C PRO A 82 4.53 9.07 -8.41
N ASP A 83 3.53 8.37 -7.89
CA ASP A 83 2.35 9.02 -7.33
C ASP A 83 2.79 9.72 -6.05
N SER A 84 2.77 11.04 -6.06
CA SER A 84 2.93 11.84 -4.85
C SER A 84 1.57 12.42 -4.47
N TYR A 85 1.10 12.07 -3.28
CA TYR A 85 -0.07 12.74 -2.72
C TYR A 85 0.34 14.13 -2.25
N HIS A 86 -0.37 15.14 -2.70
CA HIS A 86 -0.22 16.51 -2.25
C HIS A 86 -1.51 16.94 -1.55
N PHE A 87 -1.39 17.35 -0.30
CA PHE A 87 -2.49 17.99 0.41
C PHE A 87 -2.56 19.45 -0.05
N GLU A 88 -3.59 19.76 -0.84
CA GLU A 88 -3.82 21.12 -1.31
C GLU A 88 -4.60 21.91 -0.28
N VAL A 89 -4.01 22.94 0.29
CA VAL A 89 -4.72 23.92 1.12
C VAL A 89 -5.45 24.89 0.20
N LYS A 90 -6.78 24.81 0.16
CA LYS A 90 -7.63 25.65 -0.72
C LYS A 90 -8.28 26.86 0.00
N GLY A 91 -8.17 26.92 1.31
CA GLY A 91 -8.75 28.00 2.13
C GLY A 91 -7.79 29.17 2.34
N THR A 92 -8.33 30.36 2.38
CA THR A 92 -7.57 31.60 2.69
C THR A 92 -7.88 32.15 4.09
N LYS A 93 -8.86 31.57 4.79
CA LYS A 93 -9.23 31.99 6.14
C LYS A 93 -8.40 31.24 7.17
N GLU A 94 -7.82 31.96 8.10
CA GLU A 94 -7.20 31.33 9.28
C GLU A 94 -8.27 30.64 10.14
N LEU A 95 -7.96 29.47 10.63
CA LEU A 95 -8.81 28.78 11.58
C LEU A 95 -8.58 29.38 12.96
N THR A 96 -9.62 29.98 13.54
CA THR A 96 -9.59 30.55 14.89
C THR A 96 -9.56 29.50 15.99
N HIS A 97 -9.98 28.26 15.66
CA HIS A 97 -10.07 27.15 16.59
C HIS A 97 -9.42 25.88 15.99
N ARG A 98 -8.98 25.02 16.86
CA ARG A 98 -8.44 23.69 16.45
C ARG A 98 -9.54 22.83 15.81
N PRO A 99 -9.25 22.15 14.70
CA PRO A 99 -10.20 21.21 14.12
C PRO A 99 -10.54 20.07 15.10
N VAL A 100 -11.82 19.72 15.18
CA VAL A 100 -12.29 18.60 16.00
C VAL A 100 -12.69 17.45 15.08
N ILE A 101 -12.16 16.27 15.36
CA ILE A 101 -12.44 15.03 14.64
C ILE A 101 -13.16 14.10 15.60
N ILE A 102 -14.35 13.63 15.23
CA ILE A 102 -15.17 12.73 16.05
C ILE A 102 -14.98 11.31 15.55
N GLY A 103 -14.45 10.45 16.41
CA GLY A 103 -14.13 9.06 16.16
C GLY A 103 -12.70 8.83 15.67
N THR A 104 -12.07 7.75 16.20
CA THR A 104 -10.72 7.31 15.84
C THR A 104 -10.71 6.04 14.99
N GLY A 105 -11.74 5.84 14.18
CA GLY A 105 -11.74 4.85 13.11
C GLY A 105 -10.73 5.23 12.02
N PRO A 106 -10.54 4.40 10.99
CA PRO A 106 -9.53 4.64 9.94
C PRO A 106 -9.62 6.04 9.32
N ALA A 107 -10.82 6.54 9.04
CA ALA A 107 -11.02 7.87 8.47
C ALA A 107 -10.59 8.98 9.44
N GLY A 108 -10.97 8.88 10.73
CA GLY A 108 -10.61 9.87 11.75
C GLY A 108 -9.11 9.90 12.01
N LEU A 109 -8.46 8.75 12.08
CA LEU A 109 -7.02 8.64 12.27
C LEU A 109 -6.23 9.25 11.09
N PHE A 110 -6.60 8.93 9.84
CA PHE A 110 -5.96 9.53 8.67
C PHE A 110 -6.24 11.03 8.55
N CYS A 111 -7.45 11.48 8.86
CA CYS A 111 -7.77 12.90 8.91
C CYS A 111 -6.90 13.63 9.95
N GLY A 112 -6.80 13.07 11.15
CA GLY A 112 -5.96 13.62 12.23
C GLY A 112 -4.49 13.66 11.84
N TYR A 113 -3.97 12.59 11.27
CA TYR A 113 -2.61 12.54 10.77
C TYR A 113 -2.33 13.61 9.72
N MET A 114 -3.20 13.73 8.71
CA MET A 114 -3.01 14.70 7.64
C MET A 114 -3.08 16.12 8.14
N LEU A 115 -4.04 16.44 9.01
CA LEU A 115 -4.14 17.78 9.61
C LEU A 115 -2.93 18.09 10.49
N ALA A 116 -2.49 17.16 11.32
CA ALA A 116 -1.32 17.33 12.18
C ALA A 116 -0.03 17.52 11.35
N ALA A 117 0.18 16.73 10.30
CA ALA A 117 1.32 16.84 9.39
C ALA A 117 1.39 18.21 8.67
N HIS A 118 0.25 18.91 8.57
CA HIS A 118 0.15 20.24 7.98
C HIS A 118 -0.01 21.38 9.02
N GLY A 119 0.24 21.09 10.30
CA GLY A 119 0.32 22.09 11.37
C GLY A 119 -1.02 22.51 11.99
N TYR A 120 -2.12 21.82 11.69
CA TYR A 120 -3.45 22.20 12.18
C TYR A 120 -3.76 21.81 13.62
N GLN A 121 -2.97 21.04 14.30
CA GLN A 121 -3.16 20.61 15.70
C GLN A 121 -4.59 20.08 16.01
N PRO A 122 -5.10 19.06 15.32
CA PRO A 122 -6.46 18.56 15.51
C PRO A 122 -6.69 18.01 16.92
N ILE A 123 -7.95 18.03 17.37
CA ILE A 123 -8.42 17.33 18.57
C ILE A 123 -9.21 16.12 18.09
N LEU A 124 -8.84 14.91 18.52
CA LEU A 124 -9.58 13.69 18.24
C LEU A 124 -10.39 13.30 19.46
N LEU A 125 -11.69 13.07 19.26
CA LEU A 125 -12.61 12.59 20.28
C LEU A 125 -13.02 11.15 19.94
N GLU A 126 -12.82 10.24 20.88
CA GLU A 126 -13.21 8.84 20.76
C GLU A 126 -14.20 8.48 21.85
N ARG A 127 -15.27 7.78 21.48
CA ARG A 127 -16.28 7.31 22.41
C ARG A 127 -15.89 5.97 23.06
N GLY A 128 -15.17 5.12 22.31
CA GLY A 128 -14.75 3.80 22.77
C GLY A 128 -13.75 3.91 23.92
N ALA A 129 -13.70 2.85 24.72
CA ALA A 129 -12.71 2.70 25.77
C ALA A 129 -11.28 2.62 25.19
N ASP A 130 -10.26 2.78 26.03
CA ASP A 130 -8.88 2.58 25.68
C ASP A 130 -8.57 1.14 25.19
N VAL A 131 -7.40 0.92 24.66
CA VAL A 131 -7.04 -0.35 24.02
C VAL A 131 -7.07 -1.52 25.01
N ASP A 132 -6.70 -1.30 26.27
CA ASP A 132 -6.63 -2.36 27.28
C ASP A 132 -8.04 -2.81 27.70
N GLN A 133 -8.94 -1.86 27.93
CA GLN A 133 -10.33 -2.18 28.22
C GLN A 133 -11.03 -2.79 27.01
N ARG A 134 -10.78 -2.24 25.82
CA ARG A 134 -11.32 -2.77 24.57
C ARG A 134 -10.90 -4.22 24.31
N THR A 135 -9.66 -4.57 24.62
CA THR A 135 -9.16 -5.94 24.49
C THR A 135 -9.93 -6.88 25.41
N LYS A 136 -10.12 -6.51 26.67
CA LYS A 136 -10.91 -7.31 27.63
C LYS A 136 -12.35 -7.50 27.17
N ASP A 137 -12.99 -6.45 26.67
CA ASP A 137 -14.37 -6.52 26.19
C ASP A 137 -14.50 -7.47 24.98
N VAL A 138 -13.52 -7.44 24.06
CA VAL A 138 -13.50 -8.33 22.89
C VAL A 138 -13.24 -9.79 23.29
N GLU A 139 -12.30 -10.03 24.21
CA GLU A 139 -12.02 -11.37 24.75
C GLU A 139 -13.27 -11.94 25.45
N ALA A 140 -13.90 -11.15 26.31
CA ALA A 140 -15.14 -11.56 26.99
C ALA A 140 -16.28 -11.86 26.00
N PHE A 141 -16.38 -11.08 24.91
CA PHE A 141 -17.35 -11.36 23.86
C PHE A 141 -17.07 -12.70 23.16
N TRP A 142 -15.82 -12.99 22.86
CA TRP A 142 -15.45 -14.26 22.22
C TRP A 142 -15.68 -15.48 23.12
N GLU A 143 -15.47 -15.32 24.45
CA GLU A 143 -15.69 -16.40 25.41
C GLU A 143 -17.16 -16.63 25.70
N ASN A 144 -17.96 -15.58 25.91
CA ASN A 144 -19.31 -15.64 26.46
C ASN A 144 -20.41 -15.30 25.44
N GLY A 145 -20.06 -14.78 24.25
CA GLY A 145 -21.01 -14.32 23.23
C GLY A 145 -21.83 -13.09 23.64
N GLN A 146 -21.44 -12.38 24.72
CA GLN A 146 -22.15 -11.21 25.22
C GLN A 146 -21.42 -9.92 24.85
N LEU A 147 -22.14 -9.00 24.18
CA LEU A 147 -21.65 -7.67 23.88
C LEU A 147 -21.74 -6.76 25.11
N ASN A 148 -20.64 -6.09 25.43
CA ASN A 148 -20.68 -4.96 26.36
C ASN A 148 -21.29 -3.77 25.63
N LEU A 149 -22.43 -3.26 26.14
CA LEU A 149 -23.19 -2.13 25.57
C LEU A 149 -22.94 -0.79 26.30
N SER A 150 -22.08 -0.78 27.33
CA SER A 150 -21.77 0.40 28.13
C SER A 150 -20.68 1.25 27.52
#